data_942b6b232fe9ded6c2c84257f2fc6610
#
_entry.id   942b6b232fe9ded6c2c84257f2fc6610
#
_cell.length_a   1.000
_cell.length_b   1.000
_cell.length_c   1.000
_cell.angle_alpha   90.00
_cell.angle_beta   90.00
_cell.angle_gamma   90.00
#
_symmetry.space_group_name_H-M   'P 1'
#
loop_
_entity.id
_entity.type
_entity.pdbx_description
1 polymer ?
#
loop_
_entity_poly.entity_id
_entity_poly.type
_entity_poly.pdbx_seq_one_letter_code
_entity_poly.pdbx_strand_id
1 'polypeptide(L)'
;MSLDIIFAEFGDRSKANQKWKNPIGRLHPTYEGIKTYFPDANVICYSDDESIGEGYDIEVRYVDSEKTPFDKNYREGSGKLKWGYHCCDYYQVQGLLDSKADVAISMDSDLMFVSDDVKTLVPIIEKFGICCPQNERQMMKVDGIYTRGNDGDYHIGEDESGGNILTYDLWWLGYKPTDERGRIWLKEFQRLMETNPKRGPLQLSRAAWNTGVYPYAAPKQFGVGSGHIGCGNEIILHVGHENVQDHYLERRI
;
A
#
# COMPACT_ATOMS: atom_id res chain seq x y z
N MET A 1 -0.28 -23.59 -5.20
CA MET A 1 0.26 -22.39 -4.54
C MET A 1 -0.92 -21.51 -4.17
N SER A 2 -1.08 -21.22 -2.89
CA SER A 2 -2.14 -20.35 -2.37
C SER A 2 -1.70 -18.90 -2.36
N LEU A 3 -2.61 -17.98 -2.66
CA LEU A 3 -2.38 -16.54 -2.72
C LEU A 3 -3.46 -15.81 -1.92
N ASP A 4 -3.07 -15.02 -0.93
CA ASP A 4 -3.95 -14.08 -0.25
C ASP A 4 -3.71 -12.67 -0.81
N ILE A 5 -4.80 -11.97 -1.13
CA ILE A 5 -4.77 -10.55 -1.47
C ILE A 5 -5.54 -9.77 -0.43
N ILE A 6 -4.91 -8.76 0.15
CA ILE A 6 -5.37 -8.08 1.34
C ILE A 6 -5.67 -6.62 1.01
N PHE A 7 -6.87 -6.17 1.34
CA PHE A 7 -7.26 -4.77 1.40
C PHE A 7 -7.37 -4.29 2.85
N ALA A 8 -7.25 -2.99 3.05
CA ALA A 8 -7.62 -2.34 4.29
C ALA A 8 -8.27 -0.99 3.99
N GLU A 9 -9.55 -0.86 4.37
CA GLU A 9 -10.38 0.31 4.06
C GLU A 9 -11.09 0.79 5.32
N PHE A 10 -10.79 2.02 5.75
CA PHE A 10 -11.27 2.58 7.02
C PHE A 10 -11.81 4.01 6.87
N GLY A 11 -12.90 4.29 7.57
CA GLY A 11 -13.50 5.61 7.68
C GLY A 11 -13.85 6.21 6.32
N ASP A 12 -13.50 7.48 6.11
CA ASP A 12 -13.82 8.17 4.86
C ASP A 12 -13.04 7.63 3.63
N ARG A 13 -11.98 6.86 3.84
CA ARG A 13 -11.27 6.19 2.71
C ARG A 13 -12.14 5.14 2.04
N SER A 14 -12.90 4.39 2.80
CA SER A 14 -13.86 3.44 2.23
C SER A 14 -14.88 4.12 1.30
N LYS A 15 -15.07 5.43 1.47
CA LYS A 15 -15.94 6.29 0.65
C LYS A 15 -15.17 7.05 -0.43
N ALA A 16 -13.84 7.17 -0.31
CA ALA A 16 -13.02 8.06 -1.15
C ALA A 16 -12.87 7.53 -2.59
N ASN A 17 -13.03 6.23 -2.81
CA ASN A 17 -13.06 5.66 -4.17
C ASN A 17 -14.28 6.13 -4.98
N GLN A 18 -15.22 6.83 -4.36
CA GLN A 18 -16.24 7.61 -5.07
C GLN A 18 -15.63 8.77 -5.91
N LYS A 19 -14.37 9.14 -5.67
CA LYS A 19 -13.64 10.09 -6.56
C LYS A 19 -13.25 9.47 -7.88
N TRP A 20 -13.08 8.16 -7.93
CA TRP A 20 -13.03 7.43 -9.17
C TRP A 20 -14.41 7.55 -9.80
N LYS A 21 -14.50 8.21 -10.94
CA LYS A 21 -15.77 8.50 -11.66
C LYS A 21 -16.49 7.23 -12.13
N ASN A 22 -16.21 6.10 -11.50
CA ASN A 22 -16.83 4.82 -11.80
C ASN A 22 -17.77 4.42 -10.67
N PRO A 23 -19.07 4.27 -10.92
CA PRO A 23 -20.05 3.96 -9.87
C PRO A 23 -20.03 2.51 -9.38
N ILE A 24 -19.07 1.68 -9.80
CA ILE A 24 -19.15 0.21 -9.69
C ILE A 24 -18.65 -0.32 -8.33
N GLY A 25 -18.46 0.50 -7.30
CA GLY A 25 -18.16 -0.02 -5.97
C GLY A 25 -16.82 0.40 -5.37
N ARG A 26 -16.69 0.13 -4.08
CA ARG A 26 -15.63 0.71 -3.23
C ARG A 26 -14.24 0.10 -3.44
N LEU A 27 -14.18 -1.17 -3.87
CA LEU A 27 -12.91 -1.88 -4.09
C LEU A 27 -12.51 -1.97 -5.58
N HIS A 28 -13.31 -1.35 -6.43
CA HIS A 28 -13.00 -1.19 -7.84
C HIS A 28 -11.99 -0.03 -8.03
N PRO A 29 -10.98 -0.09 -8.93
CA PRO A 29 -10.78 -1.10 -9.97
C PRO A 29 -9.90 -2.29 -9.56
N THR A 30 -9.26 -2.27 -8.40
CA THR A 30 -8.28 -3.30 -8.02
C THR A 30 -8.92 -4.70 -7.96
N TYR A 31 -10.12 -4.81 -7.39
CA TYR A 31 -10.84 -6.08 -7.31
C TYR A 31 -11.07 -6.72 -8.68
N GLU A 32 -11.48 -5.94 -9.68
CA GLU A 32 -11.68 -6.45 -11.05
C GLU A 32 -10.36 -6.95 -11.66
N GLY A 33 -9.28 -6.23 -11.42
CA GLY A 33 -7.95 -6.68 -11.81
C GLY A 33 -7.58 -8.01 -11.15
N ILE A 34 -7.85 -8.17 -9.85
CA ILE A 34 -7.58 -9.41 -9.12
C ILE A 34 -8.36 -10.57 -9.74
N LYS A 35 -9.67 -10.41 -9.95
CA LYS A 35 -10.49 -11.48 -10.56
C LYS A 35 -10.05 -11.84 -11.98
N THR A 36 -9.47 -10.88 -12.70
CA THR A 36 -8.95 -11.12 -14.06
C THR A 36 -7.61 -11.87 -14.06
N TYR A 37 -6.67 -11.44 -13.22
CA TYR A 37 -5.29 -11.92 -13.28
C TYR A 37 -4.95 -12.98 -12.23
N PHE A 38 -5.69 -13.01 -11.11
CA PHE A 38 -5.52 -13.92 -9.98
C PHE A 38 -6.88 -14.51 -9.54
N PRO A 39 -7.62 -15.20 -10.44
CA PRO A 39 -9.00 -15.61 -10.16
C PRO A 39 -9.15 -16.55 -8.95
N ASP A 40 -8.10 -17.30 -8.64
CA ASP A 40 -8.07 -18.26 -7.52
C ASP A 40 -7.53 -17.66 -6.22
N ALA A 41 -7.22 -16.36 -6.19
CA ALA A 41 -6.74 -15.70 -4.98
C ALA A 41 -7.85 -15.57 -3.95
N ASN A 42 -7.52 -15.83 -2.69
CA ASN A 42 -8.39 -15.48 -1.57
C ASN A 42 -8.25 -13.97 -1.31
N VAL A 43 -9.38 -13.26 -1.31
CA VAL A 43 -9.41 -11.80 -1.12
C VAL A 43 -9.95 -11.48 0.26
N ILE A 44 -9.18 -10.73 1.05
CA ILE A 44 -9.47 -10.38 2.43
C ILE A 44 -9.50 -8.86 2.55
N CYS A 45 -10.51 -8.31 3.22
CA CYS A 45 -10.60 -6.87 3.50
C CYS A 45 -10.74 -6.61 5.00
N TYR A 46 -9.81 -5.88 5.59
CA TYR A 46 -9.94 -5.33 6.94
C TYR A 46 -10.68 -4.00 6.86
N SER A 47 -11.76 -3.85 7.63
CA SER A 47 -12.56 -2.62 7.59
C SER A 47 -13.33 -2.39 8.89
N ASP A 48 -13.64 -1.14 9.19
CA ASP A 48 -14.61 -0.72 10.20
C ASP A 48 -16.06 -0.66 9.66
N ASP A 49 -16.26 -1.11 8.42
CA ASP A 49 -17.56 -1.18 7.74
C ASP A 49 -17.76 -2.56 7.11
N GLU A 50 -18.61 -3.39 7.73
CA GLU A 50 -18.92 -4.75 7.22
C GLU A 50 -19.54 -4.72 5.82
N SER A 51 -20.26 -3.64 5.47
CA SER A 51 -20.92 -3.52 4.17
C SER A 51 -19.95 -3.34 2.99
N ILE A 52 -18.65 -3.18 3.25
CA ILE A 52 -17.64 -3.08 2.18
C ILE A 52 -17.57 -4.31 1.30
N GLY A 53 -17.95 -5.47 1.84
CA GLY A 53 -18.00 -6.74 1.12
C GLY A 53 -19.22 -6.92 0.21
N GLU A 54 -20.21 -6.04 0.27
CA GLU A 54 -21.42 -6.18 -0.52
C GLU A 54 -21.13 -6.10 -2.02
N GLY A 55 -21.52 -7.17 -2.74
CA GLY A 55 -21.29 -7.29 -4.18
C GLY A 55 -19.92 -7.83 -4.58
N TYR A 56 -19.05 -8.19 -3.61
CA TYR A 56 -17.75 -8.79 -3.83
C TYR A 56 -17.65 -10.18 -3.21
N ASP A 57 -16.89 -11.07 -3.83
CA ASP A 57 -16.53 -12.37 -3.27
C ASP A 57 -15.23 -12.21 -2.47
N ILE A 58 -15.38 -11.75 -1.22
CA ILE A 58 -14.27 -11.43 -0.32
C ILE A 58 -14.59 -11.81 1.13
N GLU A 59 -13.56 -12.11 1.91
CA GLU A 59 -13.66 -12.24 3.37
C GLU A 59 -13.51 -10.85 4.01
N VAL A 60 -14.55 -10.35 4.69
CA VAL A 60 -14.46 -9.12 5.47
C VAL A 60 -14.05 -9.44 6.89
N ARG A 61 -12.92 -8.89 7.33
CA ARG A 61 -12.45 -8.92 8.72
C ARG A 61 -12.81 -7.60 9.39
N TYR A 62 -13.91 -7.60 10.10
CA TYR A 62 -14.38 -6.42 10.82
C TYR A 62 -13.41 -6.01 11.91
N VAL A 63 -13.11 -4.73 11.99
CA VAL A 63 -12.28 -4.10 13.00
C VAL A 63 -13.09 -3.04 13.73
N ASP A 64 -13.27 -3.23 15.02
CA ASP A 64 -13.91 -2.21 15.87
C ASP A 64 -13.04 -0.95 15.88
N SER A 65 -13.58 0.11 15.32
CA SER A 65 -12.86 1.37 15.17
C SER A 65 -12.43 2.01 16.51
N GLU A 66 -13.10 1.64 17.63
CA GLU A 66 -12.71 2.11 18.96
C GLU A 66 -11.51 1.35 19.55
N LYS A 67 -11.14 0.22 18.95
CA LYS A 67 -10.04 -0.63 19.40
C LYS A 67 -8.78 -0.51 18.53
N THR A 68 -8.81 0.39 17.55
CA THR A 68 -7.60 0.65 16.75
C THR A 68 -6.55 1.38 17.59
N PRO A 69 -5.24 1.19 17.31
CA PRO A 69 -4.18 1.85 18.07
C PRO A 69 -4.03 3.34 17.77
N PHE A 70 -4.93 3.92 16.96
CA PHE A 70 -4.79 5.29 16.45
C PHE A 70 -5.91 6.20 16.94
N ASP A 71 -5.54 7.46 17.26
CA ASP A 71 -6.53 8.49 17.60
C ASP A 71 -7.40 8.85 16.39
N LYS A 72 -8.70 8.65 16.54
CA LYS A 72 -9.70 9.00 15.51
C LYS A 72 -9.73 10.48 15.14
N ASN A 73 -9.30 11.34 16.04
CA ASN A 73 -9.31 12.79 15.85
C ASN A 73 -7.96 13.32 15.32
N TYR A 74 -6.99 12.45 15.12
CA TYR A 74 -5.67 12.87 14.65
C TYR A 74 -5.77 13.57 13.30
N ARG A 75 -5.24 14.79 13.24
CA ARG A 75 -5.15 15.61 12.03
C ARG A 75 -3.71 16.01 11.79
N GLU A 76 -3.28 15.91 10.54
CA GLU A 76 -2.00 16.47 10.13
C GLU A 76 -2.08 17.99 9.94
N GLY A 77 -0.92 18.64 9.73
CA GLY A 77 -0.78 20.08 9.56
C GLY A 77 -1.69 20.73 8.50
N SER A 78 -2.18 19.93 7.53
CA SER A 78 -3.21 20.34 6.55
C SER A 78 -4.64 20.36 7.13
N GLY A 79 -4.85 19.97 8.38
CA GLY A 79 -6.17 19.80 9.01
C GLY A 79 -6.93 18.56 8.55
N LYS A 80 -6.37 17.74 7.67
CA LYS A 80 -7.01 16.51 7.18
C LYS A 80 -6.98 15.43 8.24
N LEU A 81 -8.12 14.77 8.43
CA LEU A 81 -8.24 13.59 9.28
C LEU A 81 -7.39 12.45 8.70
N LYS A 82 -6.54 11.84 9.52
CA LYS A 82 -5.59 10.82 9.07
C LYS A 82 -5.78 9.44 9.70
N TRP A 83 -6.70 9.31 10.63
CA TRP A 83 -6.98 8.04 11.29
C TRP A 83 -7.20 6.88 10.29
N GLY A 84 -8.08 7.06 9.31
CA GLY A 84 -8.36 6.03 8.31
C GLY A 84 -7.12 5.64 7.49
N TYR A 85 -6.24 6.59 7.17
CA TYR A 85 -4.97 6.30 6.48
C TYR A 85 -4.02 5.47 7.33
N HIS A 86 -3.90 5.79 8.64
CA HIS A 86 -3.07 5.01 9.55
C HIS A 86 -3.63 3.60 9.75
N CYS A 87 -4.94 3.45 9.84
CA CYS A 87 -5.58 2.14 9.92
C CYS A 87 -5.34 1.34 8.62
N CYS A 88 -5.53 1.93 7.44
CA CYS A 88 -5.26 1.23 6.19
C CYS A 88 -3.81 0.73 6.11
N ASP A 89 -2.84 1.63 6.35
CA ASP A 89 -1.43 1.30 6.30
C ASP A 89 -1.08 0.17 7.31
N TYR A 90 -1.65 0.22 8.52
CA TYR A 90 -1.40 -0.76 9.57
C TYR A 90 -2.05 -2.12 9.28
N TYR A 91 -3.34 -2.14 8.92
CA TYR A 91 -4.08 -3.38 8.72
C TYR A 91 -3.75 -4.08 7.40
N GLN A 92 -3.22 -3.37 6.39
CA GLN A 92 -2.58 -4.02 5.25
C GLN A 92 -1.41 -4.90 5.72
N VAL A 93 -0.54 -4.39 6.59
CA VAL A 93 0.58 -5.14 7.15
C VAL A 93 0.11 -6.23 8.12
N GLN A 94 -0.90 -5.96 8.94
CA GLN A 94 -1.51 -6.98 9.81
C GLN A 94 -2.01 -8.16 8.99
N GLY A 95 -2.71 -7.90 7.89
CA GLY A 95 -3.21 -8.95 7.01
C GLY A 95 -2.11 -9.81 6.39
N LEU A 96 -0.97 -9.20 6.02
CA LEU A 96 0.20 -9.95 5.55
C LEU A 96 0.77 -10.87 6.65
N LEU A 97 0.87 -10.37 7.88
CA LEU A 97 1.38 -11.14 9.01
C LEU A 97 0.44 -12.27 9.44
N ASP A 98 -0.86 -12.11 9.25
CA ASP A 98 -1.90 -13.09 9.57
C ASP A 98 -2.06 -14.18 8.49
N SER A 99 -1.60 -13.91 7.28
CA SER A 99 -1.73 -14.83 6.14
C SER A 99 -1.03 -16.16 6.40
N LYS A 100 -1.66 -17.24 5.95
CA LYS A 100 -1.15 -18.61 5.94
C LYS A 100 -0.92 -19.13 4.52
N ALA A 101 -1.16 -18.30 3.52
CA ALA A 101 -0.91 -18.64 2.12
C ALA A 101 0.58 -18.79 1.82
N ASP A 102 0.91 -19.34 0.67
CA ASP A 102 2.29 -19.43 0.19
C ASP A 102 2.85 -18.03 -0.11
N VAL A 103 1.99 -17.15 -0.64
CA VAL A 103 2.27 -15.74 -0.94
C VAL A 103 1.10 -14.88 -0.49
N ALA A 104 1.39 -13.70 0.07
CA ALA A 104 0.42 -12.69 0.43
C ALA A 104 0.78 -11.34 -0.22
N ILE A 105 -0.22 -10.60 -0.70
CA ILE A 105 -0.02 -9.27 -1.28
C ILE A 105 -1.07 -8.34 -0.70
N SER A 106 -0.66 -7.28 -0.01
CA SER A 106 -1.57 -6.18 0.32
C SER A 106 -1.63 -5.17 -0.84
N MET A 107 -2.79 -4.58 -1.06
CA MET A 107 -3.04 -3.65 -2.16
C MET A 107 -3.98 -2.52 -1.76
N ASP A 108 -3.74 -1.32 -2.29
CA ASP A 108 -4.74 -0.25 -2.28
C ASP A 108 -5.89 -0.60 -3.25
N SER A 109 -7.09 -0.14 -2.94
CA SER A 109 -8.29 -0.45 -3.73
C SER A 109 -8.41 0.36 -5.02
N ASP A 110 -7.54 1.32 -5.23
CA ASP A 110 -7.48 2.22 -6.39
C ASP A 110 -6.28 1.92 -7.32
N LEU A 111 -5.88 0.66 -7.40
CA LEU A 111 -4.89 0.17 -8.37
C LEU A 111 -5.58 -0.41 -9.60
N MET A 112 -5.01 -0.18 -10.77
CA MET A 112 -5.47 -0.75 -12.02
C MET A 112 -4.37 -1.58 -12.67
N PHE A 113 -4.66 -2.85 -12.96
CA PHE A 113 -3.73 -3.73 -13.66
C PHE A 113 -3.95 -3.59 -15.17
N VAL A 114 -2.88 -3.32 -15.89
CA VAL A 114 -2.95 -3.02 -17.34
C VAL A 114 -2.13 -3.98 -18.20
N SER A 115 -1.46 -4.95 -17.57
CA SER A 115 -0.65 -5.96 -18.24
C SER A 115 -0.73 -7.30 -17.51
N ASP A 116 -0.66 -8.40 -18.27
CA ASP A 116 -0.50 -9.76 -17.76
C ASP A 116 0.78 -9.94 -16.92
N ASP A 117 1.76 -9.07 -17.11
CA ASP A 117 3.01 -9.09 -16.37
C ASP A 117 2.83 -8.87 -14.87
N VAL A 118 1.64 -8.41 -14.42
CA VAL A 118 1.29 -8.34 -12.99
C VAL A 118 1.44 -9.70 -12.30
N LYS A 119 1.23 -10.80 -13.01
CA LYS A 119 1.39 -12.18 -12.51
C LYS A 119 2.84 -12.48 -12.08
N THR A 120 3.82 -11.75 -12.61
CA THR A 120 5.23 -11.91 -12.24
C THR A 120 5.54 -11.45 -10.81
N LEU A 121 4.63 -10.71 -10.17
CA LEU A 121 4.77 -10.37 -8.74
C LEU A 121 4.93 -11.62 -7.88
N VAL A 122 4.14 -12.66 -8.15
CA VAL A 122 4.15 -13.88 -7.33
C VAL A 122 5.53 -14.55 -7.34
N PRO A 123 6.13 -14.94 -8.47
CA PRO A 123 7.48 -15.52 -8.45
C PRO A 123 8.57 -14.56 -7.95
N ILE A 124 8.40 -13.26 -8.08
CA ILE A 124 9.31 -12.27 -7.48
C ILE A 124 9.25 -12.36 -5.96
N ILE A 125 8.04 -12.37 -5.37
CA ILE A 125 7.85 -12.46 -3.93
C ILE A 125 8.35 -13.82 -3.40
N GLU A 126 8.07 -14.91 -4.09
CA GLU A 126 8.61 -16.23 -3.72
C GLU A 126 10.14 -16.24 -3.65
N LYS A 127 10.79 -15.56 -4.59
CA LYS A 127 12.25 -15.50 -4.69
C LYS A 127 12.89 -14.61 -3.63
N PHE A 128 12.32 -13.44 -3.39
CA PHE A 128 12.94 -12.40 -2.56
C PHE A 128 12.37 -12.33 -1.14
N GLY A 129 11.25 -13.02 -0.88
CA GLY A 129 10.58 -13.07 0.43
C GLY A 129 9.71 -11.84 0.71
N ILE A 130 10.19 -10.66 0.32
CA ILE A 130 9.48 -9.39 0.52
C ILE A 130 9.77 -8.43 -0.65
N CYS A 131 8.71 -7.79 -1.15
CA CYS A 131 8.78 -6.93 -2.32
C CYS A 131 7.78 -5.78 -2.21
N CYS A 132 8.14 -4.59 -2.65
CA CYS A 132 7.25 -3.43 -2.70
C CYS A 132 7.67 -2.45 -3.81
N PRO A 133 6.79 -1.53 -4.22
CA PRO A 133 7.17 -0.48 -5.15
C PRO A 133 8.12 0.51 -4.49
N GLN A 134 9.00 1.09 -5.28
CA GLN A 134 9.73 2.26 -4.86
C GLN A 134 8.78 3.45 -4.76
N ASN A 135 8.97 4.29 -3.74
CA ASN A 135 8.30 5.57 -3.68
C ASN A 135 8.65 6.38 -4.94
N GLU A 136 7.66 7.03 -5.54
CA GLU A 136 7.84 7.91 -6.70
C GLU A 136 8.82 9.04 -6.43
N ARG A 137 8.83 9.53 -5.22
CA ARG A 137 9.68 10.62 -4.79
C ARG A 137 10.92 10.01 -4.19
N GLN A 138 11.99 10.05 -4.96
CA GLN A 138 13.30 9.74 -4.42
C GLN A 138 13.56 10.63 -3.21
N MET A 139 14.14 10.05 -2.17
CA MET A 139 14.68 10.87 -1.10
C MET A 139 15.73 11.78 -1.69
N MET A 140 15.39 13.04 -1.80
CA MET A 140 16.39 14.07 -2.00
C MET A 140 16.87 14.49 -0.61
N LYS A 141 18.15 14.34 -0.37
CA LYS A 141 18.80 14.94 0.78
C LYS A 141 18.70 16.45 0.62
N VAL A 142 17.78 17.07 1.31
CA VAL A 142 17.80 18.49 1.59
C VAL A 142 17.94 18.60 3.09
N ASP A 143 19.16 18.78 3.56
CA ASP A 143 19.52 18.94 4.98
C ASP A 143 18.99 17.83 5.92
N GLY A 144 19.02 16.58 5.46
CA GLY A 144 18.53 15.45 6.26
C GLY A 144 17.01 15.31 6.31
N ILE A 145 16.27 16.16 5.63
CA ILE A 145 14.82 16.21 5.66
C ILE A 145 14.26 15.65 4.36
N TYR A 146 13.39 14.65 4.47
CA TYR A 146 12.52 14.25 3.40
C TYR A 146 11.17 14.95 3.55
N THR A 147 10.86 15.84 2.62
CA THR A 147 9.53 16.47 2.57
C THR A 147 8.74 15.88 1.41
N ARG A 148 7.61 15.25 1.70
CA ARG A 148 6.64 14.86 0.70
C ARG A 148 5.64 16.01 0.51
N GLY A 149 5.94 16.93 -0.39
CA GLY A 149 5.03 18.03 -0.70
C GLY A 149 4.72 18.92 0.50
N ASN A 150 3.48 19.39 0.60
CA ASN A 150 3.05 20.36 1.62
C ASN A 150 2.79 19.74 3.01
N ASP A 151 3.00 18.45 3.21
CA ASP A 151 2.60 17.77 4.45
C ASP A 151 3.63 17.94 5.60
N GLY A 152 4.75 18.58 5.36
CA GLY A 152 5.69 19.11 6.39
C GLY A 152 6.33 18.13 7.38
N ASP A 153 5.82 16.90 7.50
CA ASP A 153 6.12 16.00 8.61
C ASP A 153 6.97 14.77 8.27
N TYR A 154 7.60 14.77 7.10
CA TYR A 154 8.40 13.62 6.67
C TYR A 154 9.89 13.83 6.93
N HIS A 155 10.25 13.79 8.19
CA HIS A 155 11.65 13.73 8.60
C HIS A 155 12.08 12.28 8.72
N ILE A 156 12.96 11.81 7.83
CA ILE A 156 13.60 10.51 7.99
C ILE A 156 15.02 10.77 8.46
N GLY A 157 15.30 10.42 9.71
CA GLY A 157 16.64 10.15 10.16
C GLY A 157 17.67 11.24 9.91
N GLU A 158 17.34 12.48 10.24
CA GLU A 158 18.39 13.50 10.45
C GLU A 158 19.49 12.98 11.38
N ASP A 159 19.05 12.18 12.31
CA ASP A 159 19.79 11.64 13.44
C ASP A 159 20.52 10.34 13.11
N GLU A 160 19.98 9.45 12.27
CA GLU A 160 20.51 8.08 12.13
C GLU A 160 20.98 7.74 10.71
N SER A 161 20.22 8.12 9.66
CA SER A 161 20.52 7.72 8.28
C SER A 161 21.22 8.80 7.46
N GLY A 162 21.28 10.03 7.96
CA GLY A 162 21.73 11.18 7.20
C GLY A 162 20.92 11.46 5.94
N GLY A 163 19.67 11.01 5.91
CA GLY A 163 18.78 11.17 4.75
C GLY A 163 19.05 10.22 3.58
N ASN A 164 19.87 9.19 3.74
CA ASN A 164 20.31 8.28 2.67
C ASN A 164 19.65 6.89 2.76
N ILE A 165 18.35 6.81 2.96
CA ILE A 165 17.65 5.53 2.94
C ILE A 165 16.76 5.38 1.70
N LEU A 166 16.59 4.12 1.25
CA LEU A 166 15.63 3.79 0.23
C LEU A 166 14.22 4.09 0.72
N THR A 167 13.42 4.70 -0.12
CA THR A 167 12.01 4.94 0.14
C THR A 167 11.15 3.91 -0.54
N TYR A 168 10.20 3.37 0.22
CA TYR A 168 9.22 2.39 -0.23
C TYR A 168 7.83 3.00 -0.23
N ASP A 169 6.93 2.42 -1.02
CA ASP A 169 5.53 2.79 -1.01
C ASP A 169 4.64 1.63 -0.59
N LEU A 170 3.42 1.94 -0.15
CA LEU A 170 2.43 0.98 0.36
C LEU A 170 1.27 0.73 -0.62
N TRP A 171 1.35 1.18 -1.85
CA TRP A 171 0.29 0.92 -2.83
C TRP A 171 0.02 -0.56 -3.01
N TRP A 172 1.07 -1.36 -2.94
CA TRP A 172 1.02 -2.79 -2.73
C TRP A 172 2.29 -3.25 -2.01
N LEU A 173 2.18 -4.37 -1.34
CA LEU A 173 3.31 -4.97 -0.62
C LEU A 173 3.21 -6.48 -0.70
N GLY A 174 4.21 -7.14 -1.26
CA GLY A 174 4.28 -8.59 -1.37
C GLY A 174 5.09 -9.20 -0.26
N TYR A 175 4.60 -10.29 0.33
CA TYR A 175 5.25 -11.00 1.42
C TYR A 175 5.10 -12.51 1.27
N LYS A 176 6.18 -13.24 1.53
CA LYS A 176 6.17 -14.69 1.70
C LYS A 176 6.09 -15.01 3.20
N PRO A 177 4.98 -15.57 3.72
CA PRO A 177 4.78 -15.78 5.15
C PRO A 177 5.84 -16.63 5.86
N THR A 178 6.60 -17.43 5.11
CA THR A 178 7.74 -18.20 5.62
C THR A 178 9.06 -17.43 5.66
N ASP A 179 9.10 -16.19 5.17
CA ASP A 179 10.30 -15.34 5.21
C ASP A 179 10.41 -14.61 6.55
N GLU A 180 11.28 -15.10 7.43
CA GLU A 180 11.51 -14.50 8.75
C GLU A 180 12.09 -13.07 8.67
N ARG A 181 12.87 -12.74 7.66
CA ARG A 181 13.39 -11.39 7.47
C ARG A 181 12.27 -10.41 7.18
N GLY A 182 11.37 -10.78 6.28
CA GLY A 182 10.18 -10.00 5.98
C GLY A 182 9.30 -9.83 7.22
N ARG A 183 9.12 -10.89 8.02
CA ARG A 183 8.38 -10.84 9.29
C ARG A 183 8.98 -9.83 10.27
N ILE A 184 10.30 -9.79 10.41
CA ILE A 184 11.00 -8.83 11.30
C ILE A 184 10.72 -7.41 10.85
N TRP A 185 10.82 -7.14 9.56
CA TRP A 185 10.57 -5.82 8.98
C TRP A 185 9.12 -5.35 9.16
N LEU A 186 8.14 -6.23 8.86
CA LEU A 186 6.72 -5.92 9.00
C LEU A 186 6.32 -5.66 10.46
N LYS A 187 6.88 -6.43 11.42
CA LYS A 187 6.65 -6.20 12.85
C LYS A 187 7.26 -4.88 13.32
N GLU A 188 8.44 -4.53 12.84
CA GLU A 188 9.04 -3.22 13.17
C GLU A 188 8.21 -2.07 12.60
N PHE A 189 7.69 -2.22 11.38
CA PHE A 189 6.74 -1.25 10.83
C PHE A 189 5.52 -1.06 11.76
N GLN A 190 4.86 -2.14 12.19
CA GLN A 190 3.72 -2.04 13.12
C GLN A 190 4.11 -1.35 14.42
N ARG A 191 5.23 -1.74 15.02
CA ARG A 191 5.75 -1.11 16.25
C ARG A 191 5.95 0.40 16.07
N LEU A 192 6.50 0.82 14.94
CA LEU A 192 6.69 2.24 14.61
C LEU A 192 5.36 2.96 14.44
N MET A 193 4.39 2.32 13.78
CA MET A 193 3.04 2.88 13.63
C MET A 193 2.34 3.07 14.97
N GLU A 194 2.49 2.13 15.91
CA GLU A 194 1.87 2.20 17.25
C GLU A 194 2.54 3.23 18.16
N THR A 195 3.86 3.36 18.09
CA THR A 195 4.62 4.23 19.00
C THR A 195 4.75 5.67 18.52
N ASN A 196 4.80 5.88 17.21
CA ASN A 196 4.91 7.21 16.59
C ASN A 196 4.22 7.18 15.21
N PRO A 197 2.89 7.20 15.17
CA PRO A 197 2.15 7.06 13.92
C PRO A 197 2.51 8.16 12.93
N LYS A 198 3.03 7.76 11.79
CA LYS A 198 3.34 8.59 10.63
C LYS A 198 2.82 7.88 9.38
N ARG A 199 2.94 8.52 8.22
CA ARG A 199 2.55 7.89 6.96
C ARG A 199 3.35 6.61 6.71
N GLY A 200 2.65 5.58 6.22
CA GLY A 200 3.20 4.25 5.99
C GLY A 200 4.52 4.21 5.21
N PRO A 201 4.66 4.91 4.08
CA PRO A 201 5.93 4.94 3.34
C PRO A 201 7.14 5.35 4.17
N LEU A 202 6.96 6.32 5.08
CA LEU A 202 8.01 6.75 6.00
C LEU A 202 8.37 5.65 6.99
N GLN A 203 7.37 5.03 7.59
CA GLN A 203 7.59 3.97 8.58
C GLN A 203 8.17 2.69 7.95
N LEU A 204 7.81 2.38 6.70
CA LEU A 204 8.47 1.28 5.96
C LEU A 204 9.96 1.52 5.80
N SER A 205 10.34 2.74 5.43
CA SER A 205 11.75 3.10 5.24
C SER A 205 12.51 3.08 6.55
N ARG A 206 11.90 3.57 7.65
CA ARG A 206 12.48 3.48 9.00
C ARG A 206 12.60 2.04 9.49
N ALA A 207 11.59 1.21 9.23
CA ALA A 207 11.67 -0.19 9.58
C ALA A 207 12.82 -0.90 8.85
N ALA A 208 13.05 -0.57 7.57
CA ALA A 208 14.19 -1.09 6.83
C ALA A 208 15.52 -0.65 7.45
N TRP A 209 15.64 0.62 7.81
CA TRP A 209 16.83 1.14 8.49
C TRP A 209 17.07 0.45 9.84
N ASN A 210 16.04 0.39 10.68
CA ASN A 210 16.16 -0.17 12.04
C ASN A 210 16.51 -1.65 12.07
N THR A 211 16.00 -2.40 11.10
CA THR A 211 16.16 -3.86 11.05
C THR A 211 17.31 -4.34 10.17
N GLY A 212 17.82 -3.47 9.28
CA GLY A 212 18.76 -3.85 8.23
C GLY A 212 18.12 -4.75 7.15
N VAL A 213 16.79 -4.87 7.13
CA VAL A 213 16.05 -5.65 6.13
C VAL A 213 15.52 -4.71 5.04
N TYR A 214 16.05 -4.88 3.85
CA TYR A 214 15.65 -4.10 2.68
C TYR A 214 14.82 -4.97 1.74
N PRO A 215 13.52 -4.64 1.52
CA PRO A 215 12.69 -5.31 0.54
C PRO A 215 13.26 -5.21 -0.87
N TYR A 216 12.92 -6.19 -1.70
CA TYR A 216 13.15 -6.05 -3.13
C TYR A 216 12.29 -4.91 -3.67
N ALA A 217 12.93 -3.90 -4.21
CA ALA A 217 12.25 -2.78 -4.84
C ALA A 217 11.81 -3.18 -6.26
N ALA A 218 10.52 -3.28 -6.48
CA ALA A 218 9.98 -3.63 -7.78
C ALA A 218 10.29 -2.55 -8.83
N PRO A 219 10.43 -2.93 -10.11
CA PRO A 219 10.53 -1.97 -11.19
C PRO A 219 9.38 -0.96 -11.19
N LYS A 220 9.63 0.26 -11.68
CA LYS A 220 8.65 1.36 -11.68
C LYS A 220 7.33 1.02 -12.37
N GLN A 221 7.34 0.15 -13.35
CA GLN A 221 6.15 -0.33 -14.06
C GLN A 221 5.12 -0.98 -13.15
N PHE A 222 5.54 -1.54 -12.00
CA PHE A 222 4.66 -2.12 -10.99
C PHE A 222 4.07 -1.11 -9.99
N GLY A 223 4.33 0.17 -10.17
CA GLY A 223 3.81 1.23 -9.30
C GLY A 223 3.91 2.57 -10.00
N VAL A 224 2.97 2.84 -10.91
CA VAL A 224 2.94 4.07 -11.71
C VAL A 224 1.93 5.03 -11.13
N GLY A 225 2.42 6.06 -10.47
CA GLY A 225 1.63 7.20 -10.04
C GLY A 225 1.87 8.42 -10.92
N SER A 226 1.43 9.58 -10.46
CA SER A 226 1.42 10.84 -11.24
C SER A 226 2.78 11.30 -11.77
N GLY A 227 3.87 10.92 -11.11
CA GLY A 227 5.21 11.32 -11.50
C GLY A 227 5.87 10.45 -12.58
N HIS A 228 5.26 9.33 -12.94
CA HIS A 228 5.87 8.31 -13.82
C HIS A 228 4.95 7.84 -14.96
N ILE A 229 3.90 8.57 -15.21
CA ILE A 229 2.97 8.31 -16.33
C ILE A 229 3.75 8.38 -17.65
N GLY A 230 3.54 7.39 -18.53
CA GLY A 230 4.20 7.34 -19.83
C GLY A 230 5.63 6.81 -19.79
N CYS A 231 6.04 6.12 -18.71
CA CYS A 231 7.34 5.44 -18.67
C CYS A 231 7.44 4.26 -19.66
N GLY A 232 6.30 3.85 -20.22
CA GLY A 232 6.17 2.70 -21.13
C GLY A 232 6.14 1.36 -20.38
N ASN A 233 5.39 0.41 -20.91
CA ASN A 233 5.21 -0.91 -20.31
C ASN A 233 4.68 -0.88 -18.87
N GLU A 234 3.79 0.06 -18.56
CA GLU A 234 3.11 0.14 -17.28
C GLU A 234 2.36 -1.16 -17.00
N ILE A 235 2.42 -1.64 -15.76
CA ILE A 235 1.81 -2.90 -15.31
C ILE A 235 0.72 -2.61 -14.27
N ILE A 236 1.02 -1.76 -13.28
CA ILE A 236 0.08 -1.32 -12.25
C ILE A 236 0.04 0.19 -12.21
N LEU A 237 -1.15 0.76 -12.36
CA LEU A 237 -1.42 2.20 -12.24
C LEU A 237 -2.10 2.51 -10.91
N HIS A 238 -1.65 3.54 -10.21
CA HIS A 238 -2.32 4.08 -9.03
C HIS A 238 -3.32 5.15 -9.47
N VAL A 239 -4.53 4.72 -9.77
CA VAL A 239 -5.57 5.55 -10.39
C VAL A 239 -6.29 6.49 -9.43
N GLY A 240 -5.99 6.44 -8.13
CA GLY A 240 -6.39 7.46 -7.17
C GLY A 240 -5.80 8.85 -7.45
N HIS A 241 -4.79 8.95 -8.32
CA HIS A 241 -4.24 10.20 -8.81
C HIS A 241 -4.96 10.66 -10.09
N GLU A 242 -5.57 11.85 -10.08
CA GLU A 242 -6.39 12.38 -11.18
C GLU A 242 -5.67 12.35 -12.53
N ASN A 243 -4.42 12.78 -12.59
CA ASN A 243 -3.64 12.79 -13.83
C ASN A 243 -3.33 11.37 -14.35
N VAL A 244 -3.29 10.35 -13.51
CA VAL A 244 -3.17 8.96 -13.98
C VAL A 244 -4.47 8.51 -14.63
N GLN A 245 -5.61 8.88 -14.06
CA GLN A 245 -6.93 8.59 -14.62
C GLN A 245 -7.08 9.20 -16.02
N ASP A 246 -6.79 10.49 -16.15
CA ASP A 246 -6.95 11.23 -17.41
C ASP A 246 -6.06 10.63 -18.51
N HIS A 247 -4.78 10.42 -18.21
CA HIS A 247 -3.85 9.80 -19.15
C HIS A 247 -4.28 8.41 -19.62
N TYR A 248 -4.86 7.62 -18.72
CA TYR A 248 -5.31 6.27 -19.03
C TYR A 248 -6.61 6.26 -19.84
N LEU A 249 -7.55 7.14 -19.52
CA LEU A 249 -8.80 7.28 -20.27
C LEU A 249 -8.56 7.79 -21.69
N GLU A 250 -7.63 8.73 -21.87
CA GLU A 250 -7.23 9.24 -23.19
C GLU A 250 -6.62 8.16 -24.10
N ARG A 251 -5.96 7.15 -23.53
CA ARG A 251 -5.35 6.03 -24.30
C ARG A 251 -6.35 4.92 -24.64
N ARG A 252 -7.51 4.87 -24.01
CA ARG A 252 -8.55 3.86 -24.26
C ARG A 252 -9.55 4.24 -25.35
N ILE A 253 -9.49 5.45 -25.87
CA ILE A 253 -10.30 5.94 -26.99
C ILE A 253 -9.47 5.75 -28.26
#